data_f1ab05d3ff497d50edb2441028cf9a8f
#
_entry.id   f1ab05d3ff497d50edb2441028cf9a8f
#
_cell.length_a   1.000
_cell.length_b   1.000
_cell.length_c   1.000
_cell.angle_alpha   90.00
_cell.angle_beta   90.00
_cell.angle_gamma   90.00
#
_symmetry.space_group_name_H-M   'P 1'
#
loop_
_entity.id
_entity.type
_entity.pdbx_description
1 polymer ?
#
loop_
_entity_poly.entity_id
_entity_poly.type
_entity_poly.pdbx_seq_one_letter_code
_entity_poly.pdbx_strand_id
1 'polypeptide(L)'
;MEADITSQAVGLASSADFSLINLFIRADIIVKSVIIMLIACSIYSWAVIIEKYRLFKKINQSTEEFETKFWNSKSAETFYNNLPANVQDPMALIFKDAMQNLLKRRSRTDLNNRMTTMLETGIEKQISKITKGFTFLATVGSTAPFIGLFGTVWGIMNSFQSIAISRNTSLAIVAPGIAEALFATALGLLAAIPAVVAYNKFNNDSIKYSQRLENFSKRFLTII
;
A
#
# COMPACT_ATOMS: atom_id res chain seq x y z
N MET A 1 26.03 51.93 -9.53
CA MET A 1 25.42 51.59 -8.22
C MET A 1 24.32 50.52 -8.33
N GLU A 2 23.36 50.62 -9.28
CA GLU A 2 22.34 49.57 -9.47
C GLU A 2 22.89 48.26 -10.05
N ALA A 3 23.91 48.33 -10.92
CA ALA A 3 24.55 47.14 -11.49
C ALA A 3 25.33 46.29 -10.44
N ASP A 4 25.83 46.96 -9.39
CA ASP A 4 26.59 46.32 -8.33
C ASP A 4 25.68 45.59 -7.32
N ILE A 5 24.48 46.13 -7.10
CA ILE A 5 23.49 45.53 -6.22
C ILE A 5 22.88 44.26 -6.89
N THR A 6 22.67 44.32 -8.21
CA THR A 6 22.16 43.13 -8.96
C THR A 6 23.21 42.05 -9.06
N SER A 7 24.49 42.36 -9.24
CA SER A 7 25.56 41.35 -9.27
C SER A 7 25.82 40.72 -7.88
N GLN A 8 25.70 41.50 -6.79
CA GLN A 8 25.74 40.95 -5.44
C GLN A 8 24.51 40.09 -5.11
N ALA A 9 23.31 40.49 -5.54
CA ALA A 9 22.11 39.70 -5.35
C ALA A 9 22.16 38.36 -6.12
N VAL A 10 22.67 38.35 -7.37
CA VAL A 10 22.90 37.15 -8.17
C VAL A 10 23.99 36.26 -7.57
N GLY A 11 25.07 36.86 -7.05
CA GLY A 11 26.15 36.13 -6.34
C GLY A 11 25.69 35.48 -5.04
N LEU A 12 24.78 36.12 -4.29
CA LEU A 12 24.20 35.57 -3.07
C LEU A 12 23.17 34.45 -3.38
N ALA A 13 22.46 34.53 -4.50
CA ALA A 13 21.53 33.50 -4.95
C ALA A 13 22.25 32.23 -5.46
N SER A 14 23.49 32.38 -5.99
CA SER A 14 24.29 31.25 -6.47
C SER A 14 25.06 30.52 -5.35
N SER A 15 25.19 31.10 -4.16
CA SER A 15 25.91 30.49 -3.02
C SER A 15 25.01 29.72 -2.04
N ALA A 16 23.70 29.81 -2.18
CA ALA A 16 22.76 28.97 -1.44
C ALA A 16 22.43 27.73 -2.27
N ASP A 17 23.35 26.79 -2.37
CA ASP A 17 23.09 25.45 -2.90
C ASP A 17 22.07 24.73 -1.98
N PHE A 18 20.77 25.05 -2.16
CA PHE A 18 19.66 24.30 -1.58
C PHE A 18 19.46 22.96 -2.33
N SER A 19 20.56 22.30 -2.64
CA SER A 19 20.50 20.93 -3.15
C SER A 19 19.93 20.04 -2.05
N LEU A 20 18.93 19.23 -2.39
CA LEU A 20 18.32 18.25 -1.48
C LEU A 20 19.37 17.35 -0.81
N ILE A 21 20.46 17.07 -1.53
CA ILE A 21 21.61 16.29 -1.03
C ILE A 21 22.36 17.07 0.05
N ASN A 22 22.60 18.37 -0.16
CA ASN A 22 23.29 19.21 0.82
C ASN A 22 22.45 19.41 2.09
N LEU A 23 21.13 19.55 1.97
CA LEU A 23 20.21 19.58 3.11
C LEU A 23 20.29 18.27 3.90
N PHE A 24 20.29 17.11 3.24
CA PHE A 24 20.43 15.81 3.90
C PHE A 24 21.80 15.66 4.60
N ILE A 25 22.90 16.07 3.96
CA ILE A 25 24.25 15.90 4.53
C ILE A 25 24.44 16.76 5.79
N ARG A 26 23.86 17.95 5.84
CA ARG A 26 23.97 18.88 6.97
C ARG A 26 23.03 18.57 8.13
N ALA A 27 21.91 17.88 7.86
CA ALA A 27 20.89 17.58 8.84
C ALA A 27 21.45 16.85 10.08
N ASP A 28 20.84 17.10 11.23
CA ASP A 28 21.14 16.39 12.48
C ASP A 28 20.85 14.88 12.34
N ILE A 29 21.52 14.07 13.16
CA ILE A 29 21.42 12.60 13.12
C ILE A 29 19.97 12.11 13.26
N ILE A 30 19.16 12.80 14.07
CA ILE A 30 17.75 12.44 14.28
C ILE A 30 16.93 12.76 13.05
N VAL A 31 17.10 13.95 12.45
CA VAL A 31 16.42 14.33 11.21
C VAL A 31 16.84 13.41 10.05
N LYS A 32 18.12 13.06 9.95
CA LYS A 32 18.60 12.05 8.99
C LYS A 32 17.90 10.71 9.15
N SER A 33 17.78 10.23 10.37
CA SER A 33 17.11 8.95 10.67
C SER A 33 15.64 8.98 10.25
N VAL A 34 14.95 10.08 10.51
CA VAL A 34 13.56 10.31 10.07
C VAL A 34 13.46 10.26 8.53
N ILE A 35 14.33 11.00 7.83
CA ILE A 35 14.34 11.04 6.37
C ILE A 35 14.58 9.65 5.78
N ILE A 36 15.59 8.91 6.27
CA ILE A 36 15.90 7.55 5.80
C ILE A 36 14.71 6.61 6.01
N MET A 37 14.09 6.66 7.20
CA MET A 37 12.91 5.85 7.52
C MET A 37 11.75 6.16 6.56
N LEU A 38 11.45 7.44 6.32
CA LEU A 38 10.37 7.84 5.41
C LEU A 38 10.63 7.42 3.96
N ILE A 39 11.87 7.54 3.48
CA ILE A 39 12.26 7.06 2.15
C ILE A 39 12.08 5.54 2.04
N ALA A 40 12.55 4.79 3.03
CA ALA A 40 12.40 3.32 3.05
C ALA A 40 10.92 2.90 3.06
N CYS A 41 10.09 3.55 3.89
CA CYS A 41 8.65 3.34 3.92
C CYS A 41 7.99 3.67 2.57
N SER A 42 8.41 4.76 1.93
CA SER A 42 7.90 5.17 0.61
C SER A 42 8.23 4.15 -0.47
N ILE A 43 9.48 3.69 -0.55
CA ILE A 43 9.91 2.67 -1.53
C ILE A 43 9.13 1.37 -1.34
N TYR A 44 9.00 0.90 -0.09
CA TYR A 44 8.24 -0.32 0.20
C TYR A 44 6.73 -0.15 -0.10
N SER A 45 6.16 1.03 0.18
CA SER A 45 4.77 1.34 -0.20
C SER A 45 4.56 1.23 -1.71
N TRP A 46 5.44 1.78 -2.52
CA TRP A 46 5.37 1.65 -3.97
C TRP A 46 5.52 0.20 -4.45
N ALA A 47 6.38 -0.59 -3.82
CA ALA A 47 6.51 -2.02 -4.14
C ALA A 47 5.18 -2.75 -3.89
N VAL A 48 4.53 -2.52 -2.74
CA VAL A 48 3.21 -3.09 -2.41
C VAL A 48 2.14 -2.60 -3.38
N ILE A 49 2.12 -1.31 -3.72
CA ILE A 49 1.16 -0.73 -4.66
C ILE A 49 1.23 -1.41 -6.02
N ILE A 50 2.45 -1.56 -6.57
CA ILE A 50 2.66 -2.19 -7.88
C ILE A 50 2.26 -3.67 -7.84
N GLU A 51 2.64 -4.39 -6.77
CA GLU A 51 2.26 -5.79 -6.58
C GLU A 51 0.74 -5.94 -6.59
N LYS A 52 0.03 -5.15 -5.77
CA LYS A 52 -1.43 -5.26 -5.64
C LYS A 52 -2.18 -4.82 -6.89
N TYR A 53 -1.71 -3.79 -7.57
CA TYR A 53 -2.29 -3.37 -8.84
C TYR A 53 -2.25 -4.49 -9.89
N ARG A 54 -1.09 -5.16 -10.02
CA ARG A 54 -0.92 -6.31 -10.93
C ARG A 54 -1.78 -7.50 -10.49
N LEU A 55 -1.84 -7.76 -9.18
CA LEU A 55 -2.62 -8.85 -8.60
C LEU A 55 -4.11 -8.68 -8.91
N PHE A 56 -4.70 -7.51 -8.61
CA PHE A 56 -6.12 -7.27 -8.88
C PHE A 56 -6.47 -7.31 -10.36
N LYS A 57 -5.60 -6.78 -11.22
CA LYS A 57 -5.78 -6.89 -12.67
C LYS A 57 -5.84 -8.35 -13.13
N LYS A 58 -4.90 -9.18 -12.65
CA LYS A 58 -4.82 -10.61 -12.98
C LYS A 58 -6.03 -11.37 -12.44
N ILE A 59 -6.40 -11.15 -11.17
CA ILE A 59 -7.52 -11.83 -10.52
C ILE A 59 -8.83 -11.50 -11.24
N ASN A 60 -9.10 -10.24 -11.52
CA ASN A 60 -10.36 -9.85 -12.18
C ASN A 60 -10.51 -10.54 -13.54
N GLN A 61 -9.45 -10.57 -14.33
CA GLN A 61 -9.47 -11.22 -15.64
C GLN A 61 -9.65 -12.74 -15.51
N SER A 62 -8.86 -13.39 -14.64
CA SER A 62 -8.94 -14.86 -14.48
C SER A 62 -10.28 -15.32 -13.91
N THR A 63 -10.86 -14.55 -12.98
CA THR A 63 -12.17 -14.83 -12.40
C THR A 63 -13.29 -14.66 -13.42
N GLU A 64 -13.24 -13.64 -14.28
CA GLU A 64 -14.21 -13.44 -15.35
C GLU A 64 -14.19 -14.59 -16.36
N GLU A 65 -12.99 -15.00 -16.77
CA GLU A 65 -12.82 -16.18 -17.65
C GLU A 65 -13.36 -17.47 -17.00
N PHE A 66 -13.10 -17.66 -15.70
CA PHE A 66 -13.58 -18.80 -14.95
C PHE A 66 -15.11 -18.82 -14.87
N GLU A 67 -15.74 -17.70 -14.46
CA GLU A 67 -17.21 -17.60 -14.39
C GLU A 67 -17.87 -17.89 -15.75
N THR A 68 -17.36 -17.29 -16.82
CA THR A 68 -17.88 -17.49 -18.16
C THR A 68 -17.82 -18.96 -18.58
N LYS A 69 -16.69 -19.62 -18.34
CA LYS A 69 -16.51 -21.04 -18.66
C LYS A 69 -17.40 -21.93 -17.78
N PHE A 70 -17.53 -21.60 -16.50
CA PHE A 70 -18.33 -22.37 -15.55
C PHE A 70 -19.82 -22.33 -15.90
N TRP A 71 -20.39 -21.12 -16.14
CA TRP A 71 -21.81 -20.98 -16.46
C TRP A 71 -22.20 -21.52 -17.84
N ASN A 72 -21.24 -21.65 -18.75
CA ASN A 72 -21.43 -22.26 -20.06
C ASN A 72 -21.25 -23.79 -20.04
N SER A 73 -20.84 -24.38 -18.93
CA SER A 73 -20.66 -25.83 -18.81
C SER A 73 -21.98 -26.53 -18.52
N LYS A 74 -22.09 -27.79 -18.97
CA LYS A 74 -23.32 -28.61 -18.79
C LYS A 74 -23.55 -29.04 -17.34
N SER A 75 -22.49 -29.24 -16.56
CA SER A 75 -22.57 -29.62 -15.15
C SER A 75 -21.28 -29.20 -14.40
N ALA A 76 -21.42 -28.99 -13.08
CA ALA A 76 -20.30 -28.69 -12.21
C ALA A 76 -19.22 -29.78 -12.17
N GLU A 77 -19.66 -31.07 -12.25
CA GLU A 77 -18.77 -32.23 -12.26
C GLU A 77 -17.95 -32.31 -13.56
N THR A 78 -18.59 -32.13 -14.72
CA THR A 78 -17.90 -32.10 -16.01
C THR A 78 -16.88 -30.96 -16.06
N PHE A 79 -17.25 -29.81 -15.52
CA PHE A 79 -16.34 -28.64 -15.44
C PHE A 79 -15.16 -28.91 -14.52
N TYR A 80 -15.39 -29.53 -13.35
CA TYR A 80 -14.34 -29.91 -12.42
C TYR A 80 -13.32 -30.86 -13.03
N ASN A 81 -13.75 -31.87 -13.77
CA ASN A 81 -12.89 -32.88 -14.40
C ASN A 81 -12.02 -32.25 -15.52
N ASN A 82 -12.49 -31.18 -16.14
CA ASN A 82 -11.76 -30.44 -17.19
C ASN A 82 -10.88 -29.30 -16.63
N LEU A 83 -10.87 -29.08 -15.30
CA LEU A 83 -10.09 -28.01 -14.71
C LEU A 83 -8.59 -28.35 -14.70
N PRO A 84 -7.71 -27.42 -15.05
CA PRO A 84 -6.26 -27.63 -14.96
C PRO A 84 -5.82 -28.01 -13.55
N ALA A 85 -4.82 -28.88 -13.44
CA ALA A 85 -4.28 -29.29 -12.13
C ALA A 85 -3.73 -28.11 -11.32
N ASN A 86 -3.11 -27.13 -11.98
CA ASN A 86 -2.49 -25.96 -11.36
C ASN A 86 -3.32 -24.68 -11.62
N VAL A 87 -4.42 -24.54 -10.87
CA VAL A 87 -5.27 -23.35 -10.92
C VAL A 87 -4.74 -22.29 -9.96
N GLN A 88 -4.60 -21.05 -10.41
CA GLN A 88 -4.15 -19.91 -9.60
C GLN A 88 -5.27 -18.93 -9.24
N ASP A 89 -6.42 -19.02 -9.95
CA ASP A 89 -7.56 -18.16 -9.70
C ASP A 89 -8.22 -18.48 -8.35
N PRO A 90 -8.47 -17.46 -7.47
CA PRO A 90 -9.06 -17.71 -6.15
C PRO A 90 -10.44 -18.36 -6.19
N MET A 91 -11.32 -17.96 -7.16
CA MET A 91 -12.64 -18.53 -7.30
C MET A 91 -12.57 -20.01 -7.74
N ALA A 92 -11.69 -20.30 -8.68
CA ALA A 92 -11.45 -21.66 -9.15
C ALA A 92 -10.86 -22.56 -8.06
N LEU A 93 -10.00 -22.02 -7.17
CA LEU A 93 -9.48 -22.76 -6.02
C LEU A 93 -10.60 -23.09 -5.02
N ILE A 94 -11.48 -22.14 -4.69
CA ILE A 94 -12.63 -22.35 -3.82
C ILE A 94 -13.56 -23.41 -4.41
N PHE A 95 -13.87 -23.30 -5.70
CA PHE A 95 -14.69 -24.30 -6.42
C PHE A 95 -14.04 -25.69 -6.39
N LYS A 96 -12.75 -25.78 -6.67
CA LYS A 96 -11.99 -27.04 -6.67
C LYS A 96 -12.02 -27.72 -5.30
N ASP A 97 -11.77 -26.95 -4.22
CA ASP A 97 -11.80 -27.46 -2.86
C ASP A 97 -13.21 -27.94 -2.48
N ALA A 98 -14.27 -27.21 -2.87
CA ALA A 98 -15.65 -27.58 -2.64
C ALA A 98 -16.01 -28.88 -3.38
N MET A 99 -15.69 -28.98 -4.66
CA MET A 99 -15.98 -30.19 -5.46
C MET A 99 -15.21 -31.42 -4.98
N GLN A 100 -13.94 -31.26 -4.57
CA GLN A 100 -13.16 -32.37 -3.99
C GLN A 100 -13.83 -32.97 -2.76
N ASN A 101 -14.41 -32.11 -1.92
CA ASN A 101 -15.08 -32.55 -0.71
C ASN A 101 -16.47 -33.15 -1.00
N LEU A 102 -17.18 -32.62 -1.99
CA LEU A 102 -18.44 -33.17 -2.47
C LEU A 102 -18.26 -34.61 -2.98
N LEU A 103 -17.28 -34.85 -3.84
CA LEU A 103 -17.00 -36.14 -4.44
C LEU A 103 -16.45 -37.19 -3.47
N LYS A 104 -15.74 -36.80 -2.42
CA LYS A 104 -15.16 -37.71 -1.42
C LYS A 104 -16.20 -38.31 -0.44
N ARG A 105 -17.42 -37.77 -0.35
CA ARG A 105 -18.39 -38.16 0.70
C ARG A 105 -19.69 -38.67 0.16
N ARG A 106 -20.12 -39.85 0.72
CA ARG A 106 -21.35 -40.59 0.38
C ARG A 106 -22.57 -40.22 1.24
N SER A 107 -22.47 -39.39 2.27
CA SER A 107 -23.60 -39.10 3.18
C SER A 107 -24.24 -37.76 2.91
N ARG A 108 -25.54 -37.74 2.65
CA ARG A 108 -26.33 -36.55 2.28
C ARG A 108 -26.83 -35.70 3.44
N THR A 109 -26.79 -36.22 4.67
CA THR A 109 -27.29 -35.52 5.85
C THR A 109 -26.25 -34.48 6.30
N ASP A 110 -26.56 -33.21 6.25
CA ASP A 110 -25.70 -32.08 6.64
C ASP A 110 -24.77 -31.51 5.55
N LEU A 111 -24.95 -31.87 4.27
CA LEU A 111 -24.10 -31.40 3.18
C LEU A 111 -24.13 -29.87 3.00
N ASN A 112 -25.32 -29.28 3.06
CA ASN A 112 -25.48 -27.83 2.79
C ASN A 112 -24.76 -26.97 3.81
N ASN A 113 -24.92 -27.21 5.12
CA ASN A 113 -24.28 -26.41 6.16
C ASN A 113 -22.76 -26.53 6.11
N ARG A 114 -22.26 -27.74 5.89
CA ARG A 114 -20.81 -27.99 5.80
C ARG A 114 -20.21 -27.39 4.53
N MET A 115 -20.90 -27.47 3.41
CA MET A 115 -20.45 -26.87 2.15
C MET A 115 -20.41 -25.33 2.27
N THR A 116 -21.43 -24.74 2.87
CA THR A 116 -21.47 -23.29 3.16
C THR A 116 -20.26 -22.88 3.98
N THR A 117 -20.01 -23.55 5.12
CA THR A 117 -18.84 -23.25 5.97
C THR A 117 -17.51 -23.41 5.24
N MET A 118 -17.39 -24.42 4.38
CA MET A 118 -16.17 -24.62 3.59
C MET A 118 -15.95 -23.51 2.55
N LEU A 119 -17.01 -23.11 1.87
CA LEU A 119 -16.95 -22.02 0.89
C LEU A 119 -16.59 -20.70 1.59
N GLU A 120 -17.22 -20.39 2.74
CA GLU A 120 -16.92 -19.23 3.55
C GLU A 120 -15.46 -19.22 4.02
N THR A 121 -15.00 -20.31 4.61
CA THR A 121 -13.59 -20.45 5.03
C THR A 121 -12.63 -20.33 3.84
N GLY A 122 -12.99 -20.89 2.69
CA GLY A 122 -12.24 -20.74 1.45
C GLY A 122 -12.13 -19.30 0.99
N ILE A 123 -13.25 -18.56 1.04
CA ILE A 123 -13.30 -17.12 0.71
C ILE A 123 -12.39 -16.32 1.65
N GLU A 124 -12.57 -16.48 2.97
CA GLU A 124 -11.75 -15.81 3.97
C GLU A 124 -10.25 -16.03 3.75
N LYS A 125 -9.86 -17.29 3.49
CA LYS A 125 -8.48 -17.66 3.19
C LYS A 125 -7.92 -16.95 1.96
N GLN A 126 -8.71 -16.84 0.88
CA GLN A 126 -8.25 -16.16 -0.33
C GLN A 126 -8.20 -14.64 -0.13
N ILE A 127 -9.19 -14.05 0.52
CA ILE A 127 -9.23 -12.61 0.83
C ILE A 127 -8.06 -12.24 1.75
N SER A 128 -7.77 -13.04 2.78
CA SER A 128 -6.62 -12.82 3.67
C SER A 128 -5.28 -12.79 2.90
N LYS A 129 -5.11 -13.62 1.88
CA LYS A 129 -3.92 -13.58 1.02
C LYS A 129 -3.86 -12.31 0.16
N ILE A 130 -4.99 -11.89 -0.39
CA ILE A 130 -5.10 -10.70 -1.25
C ILE A 130 -4.81 -9.44 -0.45
N THR A 131 -5.33 -9.33 0.78
CA THR A 131 -5.20 -8.16 1.65
C THR A 131 -3.85 -8.06 2.38
N LYS A 132 -2.98 -9.05 2.24
CA LYS A 132 -1.63 -9.00 2.81
C LYS A 132 -0.88 -7.76 2.34
N GLY A 133 -0.37 -6.96 3.26
CA GLY A 133 0.33 -5.70 2.99
C GLY A 133 -0.56 -4.45 3.05
N PHE A 134 -1.90 -4.57 3.10
CA PHE A 134 -2.79 -3.41 3.24
C PHE A 134 -2.58 -2.69 4.56
N THR A 135 -2.37 -3.44 5.64
CA THR A 135 -2.08 -2.86 6.97
C THR A 135 -0.84 -1.97 6.93
N PHE A 136 0.19 -2.35 6.17
CA PHE A 136 1.37 -1.51 6.02
C PHE A 136 1.04 -0.19 5.32
N LEU A 137 0.29 -0.22 4.21
CA LEU A 137 -0.13 1.00 3.51
C LEU A 137 -0.98 1.90 4.42
N ALA A 138 -1.91 1.33 5.19
CA ALA A 138 -2.72 2.06 6.15
C ALA A 138 -1.85 2.72 7.24
N THR A 139 -0.89 1.98 7.78
CA THR A 139 0.03 2.48 8.81
C THR A 139 0.90 3.61 8.27
N VAL A 140 1.55 3.43 7.12
CA VAL A 140 2.37 4.49 6.52
C VAL A 140 1.51 5.72 6.22
N GLY A 141 0.33 5.52 5.64
CA GLY A 141 -0.60 6.60 5.33
C GLY A 141 -1.01 7.43 6.54
N SER A 142 -1.22 6.79 7.69
CA SER A 142 -1.64 7.47 8.92
C SER A 142 -0.48 8.01 9.75
N THR A 143 0.70 7.37 9.75
CA THR A 143 1.82 7.72 10.66
C THR A 143 2.92 8.56 10.00
N ALA A 144 3.18 8.40 8.70
CA ALA A 144 4.27 9.11 8.03
C ALA A 144 4.19 10.64 8.12
N PRO A 145 3.00 11.29 8.06
CA PRO A 145 2.92 12.74 8.27
C PRO A 145 3.38 13.17 9.66
N PHE A 146 3.05 12.38 10.68
CA PHE A 146 3.45 12.67 12.07
C PHE A 146 4.93 12.42 12.29
N ILE A 147 5.51 11.42 11.64
CA ILE A 147 6.96 11.18 11.64
C ILE A 147 7.70 12.36 10.98
N GLY A 148 7.19 12.86 9.85
CA GLY A 148 7.71 14.07 9.21
C GLY A 148 7.59 15.30 10.08
N LEU A 149 6.44 15.50 10.73
CA LEU A 149 6.21 16.58 11.68
C LEU A 149 7.19 16.52 12.88
N PHE A 150 7.44 15.31 13.41
CA PHE A 150 8.45 15.13 14.45
C PHE A 150 9.83 15.60 13.97
N GLY A 151 10.22 15.27 12.74
CA GLY A 151 11.45 15.76 12.13
C GLY A 151 11.52 17.30 12.07
N THR A 152 10.38 17.94 11.75
CA THR A 152 10.29 19.42 11.72
C THR A 152 10.46 20.02 13.11
N VAL A 153 9.74 19.51 14.11
CA VAL A 153 9.84 20.01 15.48
C VAL A 153 11.26 19.89 16.00
N TRP A 154 11.90 18.74 15.77
CA TRP A 154 13.27 18.50 16.17
C TRP A 154 14.28 19.45 15.49
N GLY A 155 14.19 19.61 14.18
CA GLY A 155 15.11 20.48 13.42
C GLY A 155 14.95 21.97 13.78
N ILE A 156 13.70 22.44 14.00
CA ILE A 156 13.44 23.80 14.47
C ILE A 156 14.03 24.02 15.89
N MET A 157 13.82 23.03 16.77
CA MET A 157 14.40 23.09 18.12
C MET A 157 15.94 23.24 18.08
N ASN A 158 16.61 22.46 17.25
CA ASN A 158 18.08 22.57 17.07
C ASN A 158 18.50 23.93 16.49
N SER A 159 17.68 24.47 15.57
CA SER A 159 17.94 25.80 15.00
C SER A 159 17.88 26.89 16.07
N PHE A 160 16.91 26.86 16.97
CA PHE A 160 16.84 27.79 18.11
C PHE A 160 17.97 27.58 19.13
N GLN A 161 18.37 26.33 19.36
CA GLN A 161 19.53 26.06 20.21
C GLN A 161 20.82 26.67 19.63
N SER A 162 20.98 26.65 18.32
CA SER A 162 22.13 27.27 17.64
C SER A 162 22.15 28.78 17.82
N ILE A 163 20.99 29.47 17.83
CA ILE A 163 20.90 30.92 18.18
C ILE A 163 21.38 31.16 19.62
N ALA A 164 20.90 30.33 20.56
CA ALA A 164 21.23 30.49 21.96
C ALA A 164 22.75 30.35 22.23
N ILE A 165 23.39 29.40 21.54
CA ILE A 165 24.85 29.15 21.65
C ILE A 165 25.65 30.27 20.97
N SER A 166 25.28 30.64 19.75
CA SER A 166 26.02 31.64 18.95
C SER A 166 25.77 33.10 19.39
N ARG A 167 24.72 33.32 20.20
CA ARG A 167 24.23 34.66 20.59
C ARG A 167 24.00 35.58 19.38
N ASN A 168 23.72 35.01 18.24
CA ASN A 168 23.50 35.70 16.97
C ASN A 168 22.15 35.32 16.38
N THR A 169 21.26 36.30 16.24
CA THR A 169 19.90 36.12 15.74
C THR A 169 19.78 36.24 14.23
N SER A 170 20.90 36.19 13.49
CA SER A 170 20.88 36.28 12.03
C SER A 170 20.13 35.09 11.43
N LEU A 171 19.17 35.39 10.53
CA LEU A 171 18.42 34.39 9.75
C LEU A 171 19.35 33.46 8.95
N ALA A 172 20.52 33.91 8.53
CA ALA A 172 21.49 33.12 7.80
C ALA A 172 22.00 31.90 8.59
N ILE A 173 21.94 31.94 9.93
CA ILE A 173 22.38 30.83 10.79
C ILE A 173 21.31 29.76 10.90
N VAL A 174 20.04 30.14 10.92
CA VAL A 174 18.92 29.21 11.20
C VAL A 174 18.16 28.74 9.94
N ALA A 175 18.22 29.52 8.85
CA ALA A 175 17.50 29.18 7.61
C ALA A 175 17.84 27.79 7.07
N PRO A 176 19.08 27.30 7.05
CA PRO A 176 19.38 25.95 6.60
C PRO A 176 18.69 24.87 7.45
N GLY A 177 18.78 24.96 8.78
CA GLY A 177 18.17 23.98 9.68
C GLY A 177 16.65 23.99 9.64
N ILE A 178 16.02 25.15 9.44
CA ILE A 178 14.57 25.24 9.20
C ILE A 178 14.21 24.59 7.86
N ALA A 179 14.98 24.82 6.80
CA ALA A 179 14.74 24.20 5.50
C ALA A 179 14.85 22.67 5.55
N GLU A 180 15.87 22.14 6.25
CA GLU A 180 16.04 20.69 6.49
C GLU A 180 14.85 20.11 7.26
N ALA A 181 14.38 20.80 8.29
CA ALA A 181 13.21 20.40 9.06
C ALA A 181 11.96 20.30 8.17
N LEU A 182 11.64 21.34 7.41
CA LEU A 182 10.50 21.38 6.50
C LEU A 182 10.58 20.28 5.43
N PHE A 183 11.77 19.96 4.96
CA PHE A 183 11.99 18.87 4.02
C PHE A 183 11.57 17.51 4.59
N ALA A 184 11.81 17.23 5.87
CA ALA A 184 11.34 16.01 6.52
C ALA A 184 9.81 15.89 6.50
N THR A 185 9.07 16.98 6.74
CA THR A 185 7.61 16.97 6.64
C THR A 185 7.14 16.74 5.21
N ALA A 186 7.76 17.38 4.24
CA ALA A 186 7.43 17.16 2.83
C ALA A 186 7.59 15.69 2.42
N LEU A 187 8.66 15.02 2.87
CA LEU A 187 8.87 13.58 2.66
C LEU A 187 7.82 12.71 3.36
N GLY A 188 7.41 13.10 4.57
CA GLY A 188 6.31 12.42 5.29
C GLY A 188 5.01 12.43 4.50
N LEU A 189 4.64 13.57 3.94
CA LEU A 189 3.46 13.72 3.08
C LEU A 189 3.62 12.96 1.76
N LEU A 190 4.80 13.03 1.14
CA LEU A 190 5.09 12.31 -0.10
C LEU A 190 4.98 10.79 0.06
N ALA A 191 5.34 10.24 1.21
CA ALA A 191 5.18 8.83 1.53
C ALA A 191 3.72 8.46 1.85
N ALA A 192 3.02 9.33 2.60
CA ALA A 192 1.68 9.05 3.10
C ALA A 192 0.60 9.10 2.02
N ILE A 193 0.63 10.12 1.17
CA ILE A 193 -0.46 10.38 0.21
C ILE A 193 -0.68 9.18 -0.74
N PRO A 194 0.34 8.64 -1.43
CA PRO A 194 0.17 7.48 -2.29
C PRO A 194 -0.29 6.24 -1.51
N ALA A 195 0.22 6.05 -0.28
CA ALA A 195 -0.12 4.90 0.56
C ALA A 195 -1.61 4.90 0.96
N VAL A 196 -2.16 6.07 1.38
CA VAL A 196 -3.58 6.21 1.72
C VAL A 196 -4.48 5.98 0.50
N VAL A 197 -4.16 6.62 -0.62
CA VAL A 197 -4.95 6.49 -1.85
C VAL A 197 -4.98 5.04 -2.31
N ALA A 198 -3.83 4.37 -2.31
CA ALA A 198 -3.73 2.97 -2.72
C ALA A 198 -4.46 2.04 -1.74
N TYR A 199 -4.29 2.25 -0.44
CA TYR A 199 -5.01 1.48 0.58
C TYR A 199 -6.52 1.55 0.39
N ASN A 200 -7.07 2.76 0.27
CA ASN A 200 -8.51 2.95 0.10
C ASN A 200 -9.04 2.28 -1.17
N LYS A 201 -8.29 2.41 -2.28
CA LYS A 201 -8.63 1.75 -3.54
C LYS A 201 -8.62 0.22 -3.40
N PHE A 202 -7.53 -0.37 -2.94
CA PHE A 202 -7.39 -1.83 -2.86
C PHE A 202 -8.30 -2.44 -1.81
N ASN A 203 -8.56 -1.76 -0.70
CA ASN A 203 -9.53 -2.20 0.29
C ASN A 203 -10.94 -2.29 -0.31
N ASN A 204 -11.37 -1.28 -1.05
CA ASN A 204 -12.65 -1.29 -1.74
C ASN A 204 -12.72 -2.38 -2.83
N ASP A 205 -11.64 -2.55 -3.61
CA ASP A 205 -11.55 -3.60 -4.62
C ASP A 205 -11.60 -5.01 -3.98
N SER A 206 -10.99 -5.19 -2.80
CA SER A 206 -11.04 -6.43 -2.03
C SER A 206 -12.45 -6.76 -1.52
N ILE A 207 -13.18 -5.76 -1.01
CA ILE A 207 -14.57 -5.93 -0.58
C ILE A 207 -15.46 -6.33 -1.75
N LYS A 208 -15.36 -5.66 -2.89
CA LYS A 208 -16.11 -6.02 -4.11
C LYS A 208 -15.79 -7.43 -4.58
N TYR A 209 -14.53 -7.81 -4.52
CA TYR A 209 -14.10 -9.15 -4.91
C TYR A 209 -14.62 -10.22 -3.94
N SER A 210 -14.62 -9.96 -2.62
CA SER A 210 -15.23 -10.84 -1.62
C SER A 210 -16.72 -11.07 -1.91
N GLN A 211 -17.47 -10.00 -2.18
CA GLN A 211 -18.88 -10.08 -2.55
C GLN A 211 -19.11 -10.90 -3.83
N ARG A 212 -18.21 -10.78 -4.81
CA ARG A 212 -18.27 -11.59 -6.04
C ARG A 212 -18.08 -13.07 -5.74
N LEU A 213 -17.12 -13.42 -4.88
CA LEU A 213 -16.90 -14.82 -4.45
C LEU A 213 -18.10 -15.37 -3.67
N GLU A 214 -18.68 -14.57 -2.77
CA GLU A 214 -19.88 -14.95 -2.02
C GLU A 214 -21.08 -15.19 -2.94
N ASN A 215 -21.30 -14.29 -3.90
CA ASN A 215 -22.38 -14.44 -4.88
C ASN A 215 -22.21 -15.69 -5.75
N PHE A 216 -20.99 -15.97 -6.18
CA PHE A 216 -20.66 -17.22 -6.87
C PHE A 216 -20.98 -18.43 -5.99
N SER A 217 -20.54 -18.43 -4.74
CA SER A 217 -20.75 -19.53 -3.78
C SER A 217 -22.23 -19.77 -3.51
N LYS A 218 -23.04 -18.72 -3.31
CA LYS A 218 -24.51 -18.84 -3.14
C LYS A 218 -25.18 -19.48 -4.37
N ARG A 219 -24.83 -19.00 -5.57
CA ARG A 219 -25.36 -19.56 -6.82
C ARG A 219 -24.90 -21.01 -7.04
N PHE A 220 -23.65 -21.32 -6.71
CA PHE A 220 -23.12 -22.66 -6.79
C PHE A 220 -23.88 -23.63 -5.89
N LEU A 221 -24.21 -23.25 -4.64
CA LEU A 221 -24.99 -24.04 -3.70
C LEU A 221 -26.44 -24.34 -4.19
N THR A 222 -27.00 -23.52 -5.06
CA THR A 222 -28.35 -23.77 -5.60
C THR A 222 -28.41 -24.83 -6.70
N ILE A 223 -27.28 -25.20 -7.30
CA ILE A 223 -27.16 -26.14 -8.39
C ILE A 223 -26.59 -27.51 -7.99
N ILE A 224 -26.18 -27.67 -6.73
CA ILE A 224 -25.72 -28.94 -6.14
C ILE A 224 -26.82 -29.54 -5.29
#